data_70c1befa96aec6029a2ea31b1c046fb9
#
_entry.id   70c1befa96aec6029a2ea31b1c046fb9
#
_cell.length_a   1.000
_cell.length_b   1.000
_cell.length_c   1.000
_cell.angle_alpha   90.00
_cell.angle_beta   90.00
_cell.angle_gamma   90.00
#
_symmetry.space_group_name_H-M   'P 1'
#
loop_
_entity.id
_entity.type
_entity.pdbx_description
1 polymer ?
#
loop_
_entity_poly.entity_id
_entity_poly.type
_entity_poly.pdbx_seq_one_letter_code
_entity_poly.pdbx_strand_id
1 'polypeptide(L)'
;MSRKRISLDGEWDFHPDPQQRFTHQSLPQDGARPIQVPGPWQAQFDDLRDYTGVAWYRREFEVADRRTGVHLLHFGAVDYSTTVWLNGHLVGEHEGGYLPFELDVGETLHHDGPNELIVRVIDPGNDADFLPEFTFAEIPHGKQSWYGPIGGIWQSVYLERRPLVHLSRIRVTPDVPG
;
A
#
# COMPACT_ATOMS: atom_id res chain seq x y z
N MET A 1 17.29 -0.62 -22.65
CA MET A 1 17.24 -0.04 -21.28
C MET A 1 16.62 -1.08 -20.36
N SER A 2 17.19 -1.31 -19.17
CA SER A 2 16.68 -2.30 -18.21
C SER A 2 15.63 -1.70 -17.27
N ARG A 3 14.75 -2.53 -16.71
CA ARG A 3 13.94 -2.20 -15.56
C ARG A 3 14.84 -1.89 -14.35
N LYS A 4 14.47 -0.95 -13.54
CA LYS A 4 15.17 -0.66 -12.28
C LYS A 4 14.15 -0.54 -11.16
N ARG A 5 14.43 -1.19 -10.03
CA ARG A 5 13.60 -1.14 -8.82
C ARG A 5 14.35 -0.44 -7.71
N ILE A 6 13.61 0.32 -6.93
CA ILE A 6 14.03 0.93 -5.67
C ILE A 6 13.09 0.38 -4.62
N SER A 7 13.62 -0.36 -3.65
CA SER A 7 12.80 -0.87 -2.53
C SER A 7 12.40 0.29 -1.65
N LEU A 8 11.14 0.28 -1.23
CA LEU A 8 10.60 1.14 -0.19
C LEU A 8 10.30 0.35 1.09
N ASP A 9 10.69 -0.92 1.14
CA ASP A 9 10.61 -1.73 2.35
C ASP A 9 11.48 -1.12 3.46
N GLY A 10 11.15 -1.44 4.71
CA GLY A 10 11.84 -0.97 5.88
C GLY A 10 10.93 -0.20 6.83
N GLU A 11 11.47 0.72 7.59
CA GLU A 11 10.73 1.47 8.60
C GLU A 11 9.91 2.60 7.96
N TRP A 12 8.63 2.68 8.32
CA TRP A 12 7.69 3.73 7.95
C TRP A 12 7.10 4.37 9.22
N ASP A 13 6.65 5.60 9.10
CA ASP A 13 5.79 6.22 10.11
C ASP A 13 4.38 5.65 10.02
N PHE A 14 3.79 5.33 11.18
CA PHE A 14 2.48 4.69 11.27
C PHE A 14 1.60 5.38 12.30
N HIS A 15 0.34 5.65 11.93
CA HIS A 15 -0.67 6.24 12.79
C HIS A 15 -1.96 5.42 12.70
N PRO A 16 -2.35 4.65 13.73
CA PRO A 16 -3.70 4.14 13.82
C PRO A 16 -4.69 5.29 14.00
N ASP A 17 -5.81 5.21 13.30
CA ASP A 17 -6.83 6.28 13.31
C ASP A 17 -8.23 5.72 13.57
N PRO A 18 -8.49 5.20 14.79
CA PRO A 18 -9.76 4.57 15.13
C PRO A 18 -10.94 5.52 15.11
N GLN A 19 -10.72 6.82 15.03
CA GLN A 19 -11.76 7.84 15.01
C GLN A 19 -11.85 8.56 13.66
N GLN A 20 -11.09 8.15 12.67
CA GLN A 20 -11.07 8.70 11.31
C GLN A 20 -10.89 10.23 11.28
N ARG A 21 -9.94 10.73 12.10
CA ARG A 21 -9.71 12.18 12.27
C ARG A 21 -8.71 12.75 11.26
N PHE A 22 -7.87 11.90 10.67
CA PHE A 22 -6.79 12.36 9.82
C PHE A 22 -7.21 12.39 8.35
N THR A 23 -6.51 13.23 7.62
CA THR A 23 -6.48 13.27 6.16
C THR A 23 -5.02 13.24 5.72
N HIS A 24 -4.76 13.01 4.44
CA HIS A 24 -3.39 13.08 3.91
C HIS A 24 -2.73 14.45 4.14
N GLN A 25 -3.52 15.54 4.28
CA GLN A 25 -3.01 16.90 4.54
C GLN A 25 -2.87 17.22 6.03
N SER A 26 -3.57 16.50 6.89
CA SER A 26 -3.57 16.73 8.34
C SER A 26 -2.91 15.61 9.14
N LEU A 27 -2.23 14.68 8.46
CA LEU A 27 -1.50 13.62 9.15
C LEU A 27 -0.40 14.23 10.02
N PRO A 28 -0.38 13.96 11.34
CA PRO A 28 0.60 14.55 12.24
C PRO A 28 2.04 14.20 11.83
N GLN A 29 2.95 15.16 12.00
CA GLN A 29 4.39 14.94 11.84
C GLN A 29 4.97 14.22 13.06
N ASP A 30 4.41 14.48 14.24
CA ASP A 30 4.84 13.91 15.51
C ASP A 30 3.89 12.79 15.96
N GLY A 31 4.38 11.91 16.84
CA GLY A 31 3.57 10.85 17.44
C GLY A 31 3.38 9.62 16.54
N ALA A 32 4.09 9.55 15.43
CA ALA A 32 4.15 8.34 14.62
C ALA A 32 4.80 7.18 15.39
N ARG A 33 4.31 5.98 15.15
CA ARG A 33 4.92 4.75 15.61
C ARG A 33 5.74 4.15 14.46
N PRO A 34 7.01 3.74 14.67
CA PRO A 34 7.76 3.07 13.62
C PRO A 34 7.14 1.69 13.33
N ILE A 35 6.86 1.42 12.07
CA ILE A 35 6.37 0.12 11.61
C ILE A 35 7.27 -0.42 10.49
N GLN A 36 7.51 -1.73 10.49
CA GLN A 36 8.24 -2.39 9.42
C GLN A 36 7.30 -2.77 8.27
N VAL A 37 7.63 -2.33 7.07
CA VAL A 37 6.99 -2.76 5.82
C VAL A 37 7.99 -3.64 5.07
N PRO A 38 7.59 -4.84 4.63
CA PRO A 38 6.26 -5.46 4.79
C PRO A 38 6.00 -6.02 6.19
N GLY A 39 4.74 -5.99 6.61
CA GLY A 39 4.27 -6.64 7.82
C GLY A 39 2.94 -6.08 8.32
N PRO A 40 2.03 -6.92 8.82
CA PRO A 40 0.77 -6.46 9.37
C PRO A 40 1.00 -5.74 10.70
N TRP A 41 0.18 -4.74 11.02
CA TRP A 41 0.31 -4.01 12.29
C TRP A 41 -0.01 -4.89 13.51
N GLN A 42 -0.89 -5.88 13.36
CA GLN A 42 -1.25 -6.82 14.43
C GLN A 42 -0.06 -7.66 14.92
N ALA A 43 0.92 -7.91 14.06
CA ALA A 43 2.11 -8.67 14.40
C ALA A 43 3.22 -7.80 15.05
N GLN A 44 3.09 -6.48 14.99
CA GLN A 44 4.14 -5.56 15.42
C GLN A 44 3.76 -4.77 16.68
N PHE A 45 2.46 -4.67 16.99
CA PHE A 45 1.97 -3.90 18.13
C PHE A 45 0.96 -4.72 18.94
N ASP A 46 1.28 -5.01 20.20
CA ASP A 46 0.42 -5.80 21.08
C ASP A 46 -0.95 -5.16 21.33
N ASP A 47 -0.99 -3.83 21.39
CA ASP A 47 -2.21 -3.04 21.55
C ASP A 47 -3.09 -2.97 20.30
N LEU A 48 -2.57 -3.39 19.15
CA LEU A 48 -3.28 -3.45 17.87
C LEU A 48 -3.54 -4.88 17.39
N ARG A 49 -3.34 -5.88 18.25
CA ARG A 49 -3.52 -7.29 17.88
C ARG A 49 -4.88 -7.60 17.28
N ASP A 50 -5.92 -6.99 17.80
CA ASP A 50 -7.31 -7.17 17.36
C ASP A 50 -7.86 -5.90 16.67
N TYR A 51 -6.97 -4.96 16.34
CA TYR A 51 -7.37 -3.71 15.71
C TYR A 51 -7.77 -3.94 14.27
N THR A 52 -8.98 -3.51 13.94
CA THR A 52 -9.49 -3.31 12.59
C THR A 52 -9.92 -1.84 12.47
N GLY A 53 -9.89 -1.28 11.28
CA GLY A 53 -10.22 0.12 11.05
C GLY A 53 -9.22 0.85 10.17
N VAL A 54 -9.07 2.14 10.38
CA VAL A 54 -8.25 3.02 9.55
C VAL A 54 -6.86 3.19 10.13
N ALA A 55 -5.85 3.06 9.31
CA ALA A 55 -4.48 3.41 9.64
C ALA A 55 -3.79 4.15 8.50
N TRP A 56 -2.80 4.94 8.86
CA TRP A 56 -2.05 5.77 7.94
C TRP A 56 -0.57 5.40 8.02
N TYR A 57 0.07 5.35 6.86
CA TYR A 57 1.50 5.13 6.67
C TYR A 57 2.11 6.33 5.97
N ARG A 58 3.33 6.72 6.37
CA ARG A 58 4.11 7.74 5.69
C ARG A 58 5.54 7.27 5.49
N ARG A 59 6.09 7.53 4.31
CA ARG A 59 7.47 7.23 3.95
C ARG A 59 8.05 8.36 3.12
N GLU A 60 9.21 8.84 3.52
CA GLU A 60 10.03 9.71 2.68
C GLU A 60 11.07 8.88 1.92
N PHE A 61 11.32 9.24 0.67
CA PHE A 61 12.32 8.60 -0.16
C PHE A 61 12.83 9.53 -1.27
N GLU A 62 14.01 9.23 -1.81
CA GLU A 62 14.60 9.95 -2.93
C GLU A 62 14.80 9.04 -4.14
N VAL A 63 14.72 9.63 -5.33
CA VAL A 63 14.92 8.95 -6.61
C VAL A 63 16.13 9.53 -7.32
N ALA A 64 17.22 8.78 -7.31
CA ALA A 64 18.46 9.19 -8.02
C ALA A 64 18.42 8.97 -9.54
N ASP A 65 17.41 8.28 -10.06
CA ASP A 65 17.32 7.90 -11.48
C ASP A 65 16.44 8.87 -12.27
N ARG A 66 17.07 9.82 -12.96
CA ARG A 66 16.41 10.84 -13.78
C ARG A 66 16.11 10.39 -15.23
N ARG A 67 16.31 9.12 -15.55
CA ARG A 67 16.08 8.63 -16.90
C ARG A 67 14.59 8.61 -17.22
N THR A 68 14.28 8.97 -18.47
CA THR A 68 12.91 8.87 -19.00
C THR A 68 12.38 7.43 -18.92
N GLY A 69 11.12 7.30 -18.61
CA GLY A 69 10.44 6.00 -18.47
C GLY A 69 9.08 6.14 -17.82
N VAL A 70 8.40 5.03 -17.68
CA VAL A 70 7.19 4.91 -16.86
C VAL A 70 7.62 4.60 -15.44
N HIS A 71 7.13 5.33 -14.46
CA HIS A 71 7.42 5.12 -13.05
C HIS A 71 6.19 4.55 -12.37
N LEU A 72 6.30 3.33 -11.89
CA LEU A 72 5.21 2.59 -11.26
C LEU A 72 5.54 2.33 -9.80
N LEU A 73 4.67 2.76 -8.92
CA LEU A 73 4.68 2.38 -7.53
C LEU A 73 3.94 1.05 -7.40
N HIS A 74 4.63 0.03 -6.90
CA HIS A 74 4.12 -1.32 -6.79
C HIS A 74 3.93 -1.71 -5.34
N PHE A 75 2.75 -2.24 -5.02
CA PHE A 75 2.43 -2.88 -3.75
C PHE A 75 2.21 -4.37 -3.99
N GLY A 76 2.88 -5.21 -3.23
CA GLY A 76 2.70 -6.66 -3.33
C GLY A 76 1.35 -7.13 -2.82
N ALA A 77 0.91 -6.60 -1.69
CA ALA A 77 -0.45 -6.71 -1.17
C ALA A 77 -0.64 -5.75 0.03
N VAL A 78 -1.83 -5.20 0.15
CA VAL A 78 -2.26 -4.36 1.28
C VAL A 78 -3.65 -4.82 1.68
N ASP A 79 -3.90 -5.12 2.94
CA ASP A 79 -5.20 -5.56 3.42
C ASP A 79 -5.88 -4.42 4.18
N TYR A 80 -7.01 -3.87 3.75
CA TYR A 80 -7.87 -4.35 2.65
C TYR A 80 -8.06 -3.27 1.60
N SER A 81 -8.60 -2.09 1.97
CA SER A 81 -8.80 -0.95 1.07
C SER A 81 -7.67 0.06 1.24
N THR A 82 -7.13 0.50 0.14
CA THR A 82 -5.92 1.33 0.09
C THR A 82 -6.17 2.59 -0.73
N THR A 83 -5.80 3.74 -0.19
CA THR A 83 -5.74 5.01 -0.93
C THR A 83 -4.31 5.56 -0.82
N VAL A 84 -3.73 6.00 -1.93
CA VAL A 84 -2.31 6.36 -2.01
C VAL A 84 -2.15 7.79 -2.53
N TRP A 85 -1.36 8.60 -1.82
CA TRP A 85 -0.93 9.93 -2.23
C TRP A 85 0.59 9.99 -2.35
N LEU A 86 1.07 10.65 -3.38
CA LEU A 86 2.47 10.98 -3.56
C LEU A 86 2.61 12.51 -3.71
N ASN A 87 3.44 13.11 -2.88
CA ASN A 87 3.68 14.56 -2.87
C ASN A 87 2.37 15.38 -2.78
N GLY A 88 1.40 14.89 -1.97
CA GLY A 88 0.09 15.52 -1.77
C GLY A 88 -0.93 15.25 -2.88
N HIS A 89 -0.59 14.55 -3.96
CA HIS A 89 -1.50 14.20 -5.05
C HIS A 89 -2.01 12.77 -4.92
N LEU A 90 -3.31 12.58 -5.09
CA LEU A 90 -3.91 11.23 -5.16
C LEU A 90 -3.39 10.53 -6.42
N VAL A 91 -2.74 9.37 -6.23
CA VAL A 91 -2.21 8.56 -7.34
C VAL A 91 -3.01 7.30 -7.61
N GLY A 92 -3.83 6.85 -6.68
CA GLY A 92 -4.77 5.77 -6.91
C GLY A 92 -5.32 5.13 -5.65
N GLU A 93 -6.23 4.19 -5.90
CA GLU A 93 -6.92 3.40 -4.89
C GLU A 93 -6.91 1.93 -5.30
N HIS A 94 -6.99 1.05 -4.32
CA HIS A 94 -7.09 -0.39 -4.53
C HIS A 94 -7.93 -1.03 -3.43
N GLU A 95 -8.71 -2.03 -3.81
CA GLU A 95 -9.49 -2.86 -2.90
C GLU A 95 -9.13 -4.33 -3.11
N GLY A 96 -8.83 -5.04 -2.02
CA GLY A 96 -8.48 -6.45 -2.00
C GLY A 96 -7.13 -6.72 -1.33
N GLY A 97 -7.13 -7.63 -0.34
CA GLY A 97 -5.99 -7.85 0.56
C GLY A 97 -4.86 -8.73 0.02
N TYR A 98 -5.02 -9.41 -1.14
CA TYR A 98 -4.11 -10.51 -1.53
C TYR A 98 -3.45 -10.34 -2.89
N LEU A 99 -3.88 -9.40 -3.70
CA LEU A 99 -3.36 -9.21 -5.05
C LEU A 99 -2.43 -8.00 -5.14
N PRO A 100 -1.36 -8.10 -5.93
CA PRO A 100 -0.50 -6.95 -6.19
C PRO A 100 -1.21 -5.94 -7.10
N PHE A 101 -0.86 -4.67 -6.91
CA PHE A 101 -1.30 -3.59 -7.77
C PHE A 101 -0.17 -2.60 -8.07
N GLU A 102 -0.33 -1.84 -9.15
CA GLU A 102 0.63 -0.86 -9.64
C GLU A 102 -0.08 0.47 -9.88
N LEU A 103 0.56 1.57 -9.49
CA LEU A 103 0.08 2.93 -9.69
C LEU A 103 1.12 3.72 -10.50
N ASP A 104 0.68 4.39 -11.57
CA ASP A 104 1.57 5.28 -12.32
C ASP A 104 1.77 6.57 -11.53
N VAL A 105 3.02 6.87 -11.22
CA VAL A 105 3.42 8.03 -10.42
C VAL A 105 4.32 8.99 -11.19
N GLY A 106 4.47 8.80 -12.50
CA GLY A 106 5.41 9.55 -13.32
C GLY A 106 5.19 11.06 -13.30
N GLU A 107 3.94 11.52 -13.21
CA GLU A 107 3.60 12.96 -13.18
C GLU A 107 3.79 13.61 -11.80
N THR A 108 3.73 12.80 -10.71
CA THR A 108 3.80 13.29 -9.33
C THR A 108 5.16 13.08 -8.67
N LEU A 109 6.02 12.28 -9.30
CA LEU A 109 7.32 11.91 -8.76
C LEU A 109 8.35 13.04 -8.90
N HIS A 110 8.96 13.45 -7.81
CA HIS A 110 10.08 14.38 -7.80
C HIS A 110 11.38 13.62 -8.10
N HIS A 111 12.12 14.08 -9.12
CA HIS A 111 13.45 13.54 -9.46
C HIS A 111 14.60 14.31 -8.80
N ASP A 112 14.31 15.46 -8.21
CA ASP A 112 15.25 16.38 -7.59
C ASP A 112 14.79 16.72 -6.16
N GLY A 113 14.99 15.79 -5.24
CA GLY A 113 14.62 15.98 -3.84
C GLY A 113 13.75 14.88 -3.27
N PRO A 114 13.28 15.07 -2.04
CA PRO A 114 12.46 14.09 -1.35
C PRO A 114 11.09 13.96 -1.98
N ASN A 115 10.58 12.74 -1.90
CA ASN A 115 9.20 12.40 -2.18
C ASN A 115 8.55 11.94 -0.87
N GLU A 116 7.33 12.40 -0.63
CA GLU A 116 6.50 11.95 0.49
C GLU A 116 5.40 11.03 -0.04
N LEU A 117 5.40 9.81 0.42
CA LEU A 117 4.38 8.80 0.14
C LEU A 117 3.49 8.64 1.36
N ILE A 118 2.19 8.87 1.20
CA ILE A 118 1.17 8.65 2.22
C ILE A 118 0.21 7.57 1.73
N VAL A 119 -0.06 6.60 2.59
CA VAL A 119 -0.97 5.49 2.31
C VAL A 119 -1.99 5.39 3.44
N ARG A 120 -3.26 5.53 3.10
CA ARG A 120 -4.37 5.19 4.00
C ARG A 120 -4.77 3.75 3.76
N VAL A 121 -4.86 2.99 4.82
CA VAL A 121 -5.34 1.61 4.76
C VAL A 121 -6.57 1.48 5.64
N ILE A 122 -7.57 0.78 5.13
CA ILE A 122 -8.74 0.37 5.88
C ILE A 122 -8.75 -1.15 5.93
N ASP A 123 -8.66 -1.70 7.13
CA ASP A 123 -8.91 -3.11 7.43
C ASP A 123 -10.31 -3.21 8.06
N PRO A 124 -11.37 -3.54 7.29
CA PRO A 124 -12.72 -3.52 7.80
C PRO A 124 -12.94 -4.66 8.82
N GLY A 125 -13.43 -4.27 9.99
CA GLY A 125 -13.96 -5.23 10.96
C GLY A 125 -15.44 -5.55 10.70
N ASN A 126 -16.04 -6.28 11.62
CA ASN A 126 -17.45 -6.63 11.57
C ASN A 126 -18.41 -5.55 12.15
N ASP A 127 -17.89 -4.37 12.46
CA ASP A 127 -18.69 -3.23 12.94
C ASP A 127 -19.21 -2.42 11.73
N ALA A 128 -20.42 -2.76 11.29
CA ALA A 128 -21.07 -2.11 10.16
C ALA A 128 -21.45 -0.64 10.42
N ASP A 129 -21.53 -0.22 11.68
CA ASP A 129 -21.83 1.18 12.03
C ASP A 129 -20.57 2.06 11.89
N PHE A 130 -19.38 1.46 12.02
CA PHE A 130 -18.12 2.18 11.95
C PHE A 130 -17.62 2.37 10.50
N LEU A 131 -17.80 1.37 9.66
CA LEU A 131 -17.40 1.38 8.25
C LEU A 131 -18.55 0.83 7.37
N PRO A 132 -19.65 1.58 7.23
CA PRO A 132 -20.87 1.11 6.58
C PRO A 132 -20.71 0.83 5.08
N GLU A 133 -19.66 1.35 4.45
CA GLU A 133 -19.33 1.08 3.05
C GLU A 133 -18.79 -0.33 2.81
N PHE A 134 -18.40 -1.05 3.87
CA PHE A 134 -17.88 -2.40 3.75
C PHE A 134 -18.85 -3.43 4.34
N THR A 135 -19.18 -4.42 3.54
CA THR A 135 -19.93 -5.61 4.00
C THR A 135 -18.93 -6.68 4.41
N PHE A 136 -18.58 -6.76 5.69
CA PHE A 136 -17.57 -7.66 6.21
C PHE A 136 -17.72 -9.11 5.74
N ALA A 137 -18.96 -9.61 5.62
CA ALA A 137 -19.22 -10.97 5.16
C ALA A 137 -18.81 -11.23 3.69
N GLU A 138 -18.64 -10.18 2.89
CA GLU A 138 -18.22 -10.25 1.48
C GLU A 138 -16.70 -10.06 1.32
N ILE A 139 -16.01 -9.65 2.38
CA ILE A 139 -14.56 -9.42 2.37
C ILE A 139 -13.85 -10.73 2.68
N PRO A 140 -12.90 -11.16 1.83
CA PRO A 140 -12.04 -12.30 2.15
C PRO A 140 -11.15 -11.99 3.35
N HIS A 141 -11.51 -12.48 4.52
CA HIS A 141 -10.75 -12.30 5.76
C HIS A 141 -10.18 -13.65 6.21
N GLY A 142 -8.92 -13.88 5.93
CA GLY A 142 -8.17 -15.03 6.39
C GLY A 142 -8.80 -16.40 6.07
N LYS A 143 -8.11 -17.46 6.40
CA LYS A 143 -8.63 -18.82 6.26
C LYS A 143 -9.53 -19.14 7.45
N GLN A 144 -10.79 -18.72 7.37
CA GLN A 144 -11.80 -18.92 8.39
C GLN A 144 -11.44 -18.24 9.73
N SER A 145 -12.19 -18.50 10.78
CA SER A 145 -12.02 -17.97 12.13
C SER A 145 -10.75 -18.43 12.88
N TRP A 146 -9.81 -19.06 12.21
CA TRP A 146 -8.59 -19.59 12.81
C TRP A 146 -7.43 -18.59 12.85
N TYR A 147 -7.44 -17.61 11.98
CA TYR A 147 -6.42 -16.56 11.91
C TYR A 147 -7.04 -15.25 12.32
N GLY A 148 -6.33 -14.49 13.14
CA GLY A 148 -6.71 -13.12 13.47
C GLY A 148 -6.69 -12.21 12.25
N PRO A 149 -7.19 -10.98 12.36
CA PRO A 149 -7.14 -9.99 11.29
C PRO A 149 -5.69 -9.72 10.88
N ILE A 150 -5.48 -9.48 9.59
CA ILE A 150 -4.20 -9.10 9.01
C ILE A 150 -4.43 -7.82 8.25
N GLY A 151 -4.16 -6.69 8.86
CA GLY A 151 -4.34 -5.38 8.23
C GLY A 151 -3.01 -4.72 7.89
N GLY A 152 -3.03 -3.88 6.86
CA GLY A 152 -1.89 -3.06 6.49
C GLY A 152 -1.08 -3.54 5.30
N ILE A 153 0.10 -2.94 5.12
CA ILE A 153 1.02 -3.23 4.02
C ILE A 153 1.84 -4.48 4.38
N TRP A 154 1.32 -5.65 4.07
CA TRP A 154 1.93 -6.92 4.49
C TRP A 154 2.83 -7.57 3.44
N GLN A 155 2.91 -7.00 2.23
CA GLN A 155 3.85 -7.37 1.18
C GLN A 155 4.69 -6.18 0.75
N SER A 156 5.83 -6.46 0.09
CA SER A 156 6.83 -5.46 -0.30
C SER A 156 6.28 -4.32 -1.14
N VAL A 157 6.85 -3.13 -0.93
CA VAL A 157 6.59 -1.92 -1.71
C VAL A 157 7.87 -1.51 -2.45
N TYR A 158 7.75 -1.17 -3.72
CA TYR A 158 8.88 -0.66 -4.48
C TYR A 158 8.44 0.27 -5.62
N LEU A 159 9.32 1.19 -5.96
CA LEU A 159 9.21 1.99 -7.18
C LEU A 159 9.94 1.27 -8.31
N GLU A 160 9.26 1.04 -9.45
CA GLU A 160 9.85 0.46 -10.64
C GLU A 160 9.85 1.48 -11.79
N ARG A 161 11.02 1.71 -12.37
CA ARG A 161 11.11 2.42 -13.65
C ARG A 161 11.17 1.41 -14.79
N ARG A 162 10.23 1.53 -15.73
CA ARG A 162 10.17 0.78 -17.00
C ARG A 162 10.55 1.66 -18.18
N PRO A 163 11.17 1.14 -19.24
CA PRO A 163 11.31 1.85 -20.51
C PRO A 163 9.93 2.27 -21.03
N LEU A 164 9.84 3.38 -21.80
CA LEU A 164 8.58 3.81 -22.43
C LEU A 164 7.97 2.69 -23.30
N VAL A 165 8.83 1.93 -23.99
CA VAL A 165 8.40 0.75 -24.74
C VAL A 165 8.80 -0.49 -23.93
N HIS A 166 7.81 -1.20 -23.43
CA HIS A 166 8.00 -2.41 -22.63
C HIS A 166 6.82 -3.37 -22.79
N LEU A 167 7.03 -4.64 -22.47
CA LEU A 167 5.96 -5.62 -22.37
C LEU A 167 5.25 -5.43 -21.02
N SER A 168 3.99 -5.04 -21.06
CA SER A 168 3.16 -4.87 -19.87
C SER A 168 2.54 -6.19 -19.39
N ARG A 169 2.19 -7.06 -20.34
CA ARG A 169 1.55 -8.34 -20.05
C ARG A 169 1.94 -9.39 -21.09
N ILE A 170 2.24 -10.61 -20.63
CA ILE A 170 2.44 -11.78 -21.48
C ILE A 170 1.42 -12.83 -21.06
N ARG A 171 0.65 -13.32 -22.02
CA ARG A 171 -0.21 -14.50 -21.83
C ARG A 171 0.39 -15.67 -22.58
N VAL A 172 0.69 -16.74 -21.86
CA VAL A 172 1.17 -17.99 -22.45
C VAL A 172 0.03 -19.01 -22.35
N THR A 173 -0.41 -19.53 -23.50
CA THR A 173 -1.38 -20.62 -23.55
C THR A 173 -0.65 -21.84 -24.08
N PRO A 174 -0.45 -22.88 -23.28
CA PRO A 174 0.16 -24.13 -23.80
C PRO A 174 -0.82 -24.83 -24.72
N ASP A 175 -0.34 -25.27 -25.87
CA ASP A 175 -1.03 -26.21 -26.75
C ASP A 175 -0.45 -27.60 -26.47
N VAL A 176 -1.26 -28.44 -25.82
CA VAL A 176 -0.84 -29.81 -25.50
C VAL A 176 -1.45 -30.72 -26.55
N PRO A 177 -0.65 -31.31 -27.47
CA PRO A 177 -1.22 -32.27 -28.40
C PRO A 177 -1.75 -33.49 -27.65
N GLY A 178 -3.01 -33.85 -27.97
CA GLY A 178 -3.73 -34.99 -27.39
C GLY A 178 -3.12 -36.33 -27.87
#